data_fbab4cb436fb3ed7ece78da1d97b19b7
#
_entry.id   fbab4cb436fb3ed7ece78da1d97b19b7
#
_cell.length_a   1.000
_cell.length_b   1.000
_cell.length_c   1.000
_cell.angle_alpha   90.00
_cell.angle_beta   90.00
_cell.angle_gamma   90.00
#
_symmetry.space_group_name_H-M   'P 1'
#
loop_
_entity.id
_entity.type
_entity.pdbx_description
1 polymer ?
#
loop_
_entity_poly.entity_id
_entity_poly.type
_entity_poly.pdbx_seq_one_letter_code
_entity_poly.pdbx_strand_id
1 'polypeptide(L)'
;SGKTDIFAANERGKNFLYYNSDGFFQDIAEDYKVDDQYENGRGTVLSDILYRGRLDVVTSNWNGYHRAFVLENNEFKDIATPTYNIPTKIRTVISADFDNDGYDEIFMNNIGEPNKLFKIKENGFFEEIAIQNAYESNGLGTGAAVADIDEDGILELLISHGESGMQPLTMYKANIKTDFNYIRIKPINKFG
;
A
#
# COMPACT_ATOMS: atom_id res chain seq x y z
N SER A 1 -10.60 -18.55 8.06
CA SER A 1 -12.02 -18.85 8.27
C SER A 1 -12.81 -18.89 6.96
N GLY A 2 -12.28 -18.35 5.84
CA GLY A 2 -13.00 -18.17 4.57
C GLY A 2 -14.05 -17.05 4.61
N LYS A 3 -14.05 -16.22 5.65
CA LYS A 3 -14.88 -15.02 5.80
C LYS A 3 -14.01 -13.77 5.67
N THR A 4 -14.62 -12.67 5.24
CA THR A 4 -13.92 -11.39 5.08
C THR A 4 -13.92 -10.65 6.41
N ASP A 5 -12.73 -10.40 6.94
CA ASP A 5 -12.47 -9.49 8.04
C ASP A 5 -12.23 -8.07 7.50
N ILE A 6 -12.27 -7.04 8.35
CA ILE A 6 -12.09 -5.65 7.94
C ILE A 6 -11.02 -5.02 8.82
N PHE A 7 -9.98 -4.46 8.19
CA PHE A 7 -9.04 -3.56 8.85
C PHE A 7 -9.39 -2.11 8.46
N ALA A 8 -9.44 -1.23 9.46
CA ALA A 8 -9.70 0.19 9.26
C ALA A 8 -8.67 1.03 9.99
N ALA A 9 -7.79 1.70 9.24
CA ALA A 9 -6.90 2.72 9.80
C ALA A 9 -7.71 3.96 10.19
N ASN A 10 -7.34 4.58 11.31
CA ASN A 10 -8.07 5.72 11.85
C ASN A 10 -7.14 6.95 12.00
N GLU A 11 -7.63 8.12 11.57
CA GLU A 11 -6.85 9.36 11.62
C GLU A 11 -6.69 9.91 13.03
N ARG A 12 -7.64 9.64 13.93
CA ARG A 12 -7.63 10.16 15.31
C ARG A 12 -8.10 9.11 16.28
N GLY A 13 -7.17 8.31 16.75
CA GLY A 13 -7.44 7.22 17.66
C GLY A 13 -6.98 5.87 17.10
N LYS A 14 -7.33 4.81 17.79
CA LYS A 14 -6.88 3.47 17.45
C LYS A 14 -7.44 2.98 16.11
N ASN A 15 -6.66 2.16 15.41
CA ASN A 15 -7.15 1.37 14.28
C ASN A 15 -8.11 0.28 14.76
N PHE A 16 -8.90 -0.25 13.83
CA PHE A 16 -9.83 -1.34 14.08
C PHE A 16 -9.49 -2.55 13.24
N LEU A 17 -9.60 -3.73 13.85
CA LEU A 17 -9.58 -5.01 13.15
C LEU A 17 -10.86 -5.76 13.48
N TYR A 18 -11.82 -5.74 12.58
CA TYR A 18 -13.09 -6.39 12.75
C TYR A 18 -13.04 -7.84 12.27
N TYR A 19 -13.03 -8.76 13.21
CA TYR A 19 -13.18 -10.18 12.93
C TYR A 19 -14.66 -10.51 12.62
N ASN A 20 -14.87 -11.22 11.52
CA ASN A 20 -16.19 -11.63 11.06
C ASN A 20 -16.56 -13.02 11.60
N SER A 21 -17.45 -13.07 12.57
CA SER A 21 -18.05 -14.30 13.08
C SER A 21 -19.49 -14.41 12.58
N ASP A 22 -19.69 -15.08 11.43
CA ASP A 22 -21.02 -15.33 10.83
C ASP A 22 -21.88 -14.07 10.60
N GLY A 23 -21.21 -12.97 10.16
CA GLY A 23 -21.88 -11.68 9.92
C GLY A 23 -21.88 -10.74 11.12
N PHE A 24 -21.40 -11.18 12.27
CA PHE A 24 -21.17 -10.32 13.42
C PHE A 24 -19.70 -9.90 13.45
N PHE A 25 -19.46 -8.60 13.54
CA PHE A 25 -18.12 -8.02 13.57
C PHE A 25 -17.73 -7.67 15.00
N GLN A 26 -16.58 -8.19 15.43
CA GLN A 26 -15.96 -7.88 16.71
C GLN A 26 -14.62 -7.19 16.48
N ASP A 27 -14.38 -6.04 17.11
CA ASP A 27 -13.07 -5.40 17.10
C ASP A 27 -12.08 -6.19 17.96
N ILE A 28 -11.01 -6.64 17.35
CA ILE A 28 -9.92 -7.42 17.98
C ILE A 28 -8.56 -6.76 17.78
N ALA A 29 -8.50 -5.49 17.36
CA ALA A 29 -7.26 -4.80 17.01
C ALA A 29 -6.25 -4.76 18.18
N GLU A 30 -6.72 -4.52 19.40
CA GLU A 30 -5.88 -4.45 20.59
C GLU A 30 -5.32 -5.83 20.96
N ASP A 31 -6.13 -6.87 20.90
CA ASP A 31 -5.71 -8.25 21.18
C ASP A 31 -4.64 -8.72 20.20
N TYR A 32 -4.70 -8.23 18.95
CA TYR A 32 -3.76 -8.55 17.89
C TYR A 32 -2.66 -7.50 17.69
N LYS A 33 -2.59 -6.47 18.54
CA LYS A 33 -1.54 -5.43 18.54
C LYS A 33 -1.42 -4.63 17.24
N VAL A 34 -2.55 -4.35 16.59
CA VAL A 34 -2.64 -3.53 15.36
C VAL A 34 -3.42 -2.25 15.55
N ASP A 35 -3.79 -1.95 16.78
CA ASP A 35 -4.59 -0.77 17.15
C ASP A 35 -3.87 0.56 16.92
N ASP A 36 -2.51 0.60 17.01
CA ASP A 36 -1.63 1.76 16.69
C ASP A 36 -2.20 3.11 17.17
N GLN A 37 -2.69 3.15 18.40
CA GLN A 37 -3.60 4.16 18.95
C GLN A 37 -3.06 5.60 19.00
N TYR A 38 -1.75 5.79 18.84
CA TYR A 38 -1.09 7.11 18.92
C TYR A 38 -0.73 7.67 17.55
N GLU A 39 -1.00 6.96 16.48
CA GLU A 39 -0.69 7.36 15.13
C GLU A 39 -1.93 7.89 14.38
N ASN A 40 -1.70 8.53 13.23
CA ASN A 40 -2.76 9.11 12.41
C ASN A 40 -2.84 8.36 11.08
N GLY A 41 -3.57 7.25 11.04
CA GLY A 41 -3.71 6.41 9.86
C GLY A 41 -4.35 7.14 8.68
N ARG A 42 -3.71 7.08 7.52
CA ARG A 42 -4.19 7.68 6.26
C ARG A 42 -4.27 6.68 5.12
N GLY A 43 -3.18 6.04 4.80
CA GLY A 43 -3.11 5.05 3.73
C GLY A 43 -3.05 3.64 4.30
N THR A 44 -3.82 2.72 3.73
CA THR A 44 -3.78 1.31 4.10
C THR A 44 -3.91 0.45 2.86
N VAL A 45 -3.07 -0.57 2.75
CA VAL A 45 -3.14 -1.58 1.72
C VAL A 45 -2.87 -2.96 2.32
N LEU A 46 -3.47 -3.98 1.72
CA LEU A 46 -3.17 -5.38 2.01
C LEU A 46 -2.20 -5.89 0.95
N SER A 47 -1.09 -6.46 1.38
CA SER A 47 -0.05 -7.00 0.50
C SER A 47 0.56 -8.24 1.12
N ASP A 48 0.97 -9.19 0.30
CA ASP A 48 1.77 -10.33 0.76
C ASP A 48 3.25 -9.94 0.87
N ILE A 49 3.57 -9.18 1.94
CA ILE A 49 4.88 -8.55 2.13
C ILE A 49 6.04 -9.56 2.13
N LEU A 50 5.80 -10.74 2.65
CA LEU A 50 6.83 -11.78 2.81
C LEU A 50 6.64 -12.95 1.83
N TYR A 51 5.79 -12.80 0.82
CA TYR A 51 5.56 -13.80 -0.24
C TYR A 51 5.17 -15.18 0.29
N ARG A 52 4.25 -15.19 1.26
CA ARG A 52 3.81 -16.39 1.97
C ARG A 52 2.45 -16.91 1.52
N GLY A 53 1.86 -16.28 0.49
CA GLY A 53 0.52 -16.59 0.00
C GLY A 53 -0.60 -16.10 0.92
N ARG A 54 -0.34 -15.07 1.75
CA ARG A 54 -1.31 -14.45 2.64
C ARG A 54 -1.09 -12.94 2.71
N LEU A 55 -2.19 -12.21 2.88
CA LEU A 55 -2.14 -10.75 2.98
C LEU A 55 -1.73 -10.32 4.39
N ASP A 56 -0.82 -9.39 4.44
CA ASP A 56 -0.37 -8.62 5.60
C ASP A 56 -0.94 -7.19 5.52
N VAL A 57 -0.82 -6.39 6.58
CA VAL A 57 -1.38 -5.04 6.63
C VAL A 57 -0.26 -4.01 6.57
N VAL A 58 -0.26 -3.20 5.53
CA VAL A 58 0.60 -2.01 5.44
C VAL A 58 -0.25 -0.78 5.74
N THR A 59 0.11 -0.02 6.77
CA THR A 59 -0.58 1.23 7.10
C THR A 59 0.42 2.36 7.25
N SER A 60 0.06 3.52 6.71
CA SER A 60 0.92 4.70 6.70
C SER A 60 0.23 5.85 7.41
N ASN A 61 0.99 6.50 8.27
CA ASN A 61 0.50 7.46 9.24
C ASN A 61 0.94 8.90 8.89
N TRP A 62 0.02 9.86 9.01
CA TRP A 62 0.26 11.27 8.75
C TRP A 62 1.17 11.88 9.82
N ASN A 63 2.36 12.33 9.41
CA ASN A 63 3.41 12.82 10.32
C ASN A 63 3.74 11.83 11.45
N GLY A 64 3.48 10.55 11.25
CA GLY A 64 3.69 9.48 12.21
C GLY A 64 4.44 8.30 11.62
N TYR A 65 4.78 7.35 12.46
CA TYR A 65 5.53 6.18 12.07
C TYR A 65 4.70 5.23 11.21
N HIS A 66 5.19 4.88 10.03
CA HIS A 66 4.54 3.89 9.16
C HIS A 66 4.72 2.48 9.70
N ARG A 67 3.75 1.60 9.41
CA ARG A 67 3.72 0.22 9.92
C ARG A 67 3.60 -0.80 8.79
N ALA A 68 4.21 -1.95 9.04
CA ALA A 68 4.07 -3.13 8.20
C ALA A 68 3.80 -4.33 9.11
N PHE A 69 2.54 -4.62 9.33
CA PHE A 69 2.10 -5.67 10.24
C PHE A 69 2.00 -7.01 9.52
N VAL A 70 2.80 -7.96 9.92
CA VAL A 70 2.76 -9.35 9.44
C VAL A 70 2.20 -10.28 10.51
N LEU A 71 1.29 -11.17 10.12
CA LEU A 71 0.72 -12.13 11.06
C LEU A 71 1.66 -13.33 11.25
N GLU A 72 2.15 -13.52 12.46
CA GLU A 72 2.97 -14.67 12.87
C GLU A 72 2.47 -15.25 14.19
N ASN A 73 2.28 -16.58 14.24
CA ASN A 73 1.82 -17.29 15.44
C ASN A 73 0.58 -16.67 16.10
N ASN A 74 -0.39 -16.23 15.30
CA ASN A 74 -1.61 -15.54 15.72
C ASN A 74 -1.43 -14.16 16.38
N GLU A 75 -0.28 -13.53 16.19
CA GLU A 75 -0.03 -12.14 16.58
C GLU A 75 0.49 -11.37 15.38
N PHE A 76 0.11 -10.11 15.24
CA PHE A 76 0.74 -9.22 14.28
C PHE A 76 2.04 -8.66 14.87
N LYS A 77 3.07 -8.65 14.04
CA LYS A 77 4.35 -8.01 14.33
C LYS A 77 4.60 -6.90 13.34
N ASP A 78 5.01 -5.76 13.83
CA ASP A 78 5.49 -4.68 12.98
C ASP A 78 6.92 -5.00 12.51
N ILE A 79 7.10 -5.13 11.21
CA ILE A 79 8.41 -5.37 10.57
C ILE A 79 8.93 -4.15 9.81
N ALA A 80 8.28 -2.99 9.97
CA ALA A 80 8.71 -1.76 9.33
C ALA A 80 10.17 -1.44 9.66
N THR A 81 11.01 -1.35 8.63
CA THR A 81 12.43 -1.02 8.80
C THR A 81 12.64 0.46 9.06
N PRO A 82 13.77 0.88 9.66
CA PRO A 82 14.04 2.31 9.91
C PRO A 82 13.96 3.20 8.67
N THR A 83 14.24 2.67 7.49
CA THR A 83 14.13 3.39 6.21
C THR A 83 12.69 3.59 5.78
N TYR A 84 11.81 2.60 6.06
CA TYR A 84 10.39 2.67 5.77
C TYR A 84 9.62 3.49 6.80
N ASN A 85 9.98 3.36 8.07
CA ASN A 85 9.29 3.91 9.22
C ASN A 85 9.56 5.42 9.46
N ILE A 86 9.90 6.19 8.43
CA ILE A 86 10.17 7.63 8.54
C ILE A 86 8.85 8.38 8.36
N PRO A 87 8.43 9.23 9.35
CA PRO A 87 7.21 10.03 9.22
C PRO A 87 7.19 10.88 7.96
N THR A 88 6.07 10.85 7.25
CA THR A 88 5.82 11.68 6.06
C THR A 88 4.40 12.25 6.08
N LYS A 89 4.13 13.19 5.19
CA LYS A 89 2.77 13.70 4.96
C LYS A 89 2.02 12.80 3.96
N ILE A 90 1.91 11.55 4.32
CA ILE A 90 1.28 10.51 3.49
C ILE A 90 -0.20 10.78 3.24
N ARG A 91 -0.67 10.46 2.04
CA ARG A 91 -2.09 10.48 1.68
C ARG A 91 -2.59 9.10 1.24
N THR A 92 -1.81 8.42 0.42
CA THR A 92 -2.22 7.12 -0.13
C THR A 92 -1.03 6.18 -0.15
N VAL A 93 -1.27 4.92 0.14
CA VAL A 93 -0.32 3.84 -0.06
C VAL A 93 -0.90 2.85 -1.06
N ILE A 94 -0.07 2.35 -1.96
CA ILE A 94 -0.43 1.35 -2.97
C ILE A 94 0.58 0.21 -2.91
N SER A 95 0.09 -1.02 -3.06
CA SER A 95 0.89 -2.20 -3.32
C SER A 95 0.62 -2.65 -4.74
N ALA A 96 1.66 -2.76 -5.55
CA ALA A 96 1.58 -3.24 -6.92
C ALA A 96 2.96 -3.66 -7.42
N ASP A 97 2.98 -4.59 -8.37
CA ASP A 97 4.18 -5.03 -9.07
C ASP A 97 4.53 -4.02 -10.18
N PHE A 98 5.32 -3.00 -9.84
CA PHE A 98 5.67 -1.92 -10.76
C PHE A 98 6.81 -2.28 -11.72
N ASP A 99 7.65 -3.25 -11.37
CA ASP A 99 8.77 -3.68 -12.22
C ASP A 99 8.51 -5.04 -12.90
N ASN A 100 7.32 -5.59 -12.71
CA ASN A 100 6.81 -6.83 -13.30
C ASN A 100 7.71 -8.04 -13.00
N ASP A 101 8.27 -8.09 -11.77
CA ASP A 101 9.10 -9.21 -11.31
C ASP A 101 8.31 -10.27 -10.53
N GLY A 102 7.01 -10.05 -10.35
CA GLY A 102 6.08 -10.95 -9.66
C GLY A 102 5.92 -10.64 -8.17
N TYR A 103 6.55 -9.56 -7.69
CA TYR A 103 6.49 -9.12 -6.30
C TYR A 103 6.05 -7.67 -6.21
N ASP A 104 5.12 -7.39 -5.28
CA ASP A 104 4.61 -6.03 -5.13
C ASP A 104 5.63 -5.11 -4.47
N GLU A 105 5.75 -3.89 -5.00
CA GLU A 105 6.35 -2.74 -4.34
C GLU A 105 5.30 -1.94 -3.57
N ILE A 106 5.75 -1.16 -2.59
CA ILE A 106 4.91 -0.25 -1.82
C ILE A 106 5.20 1.20 -2.24
N PHE A 107 4.23 1.81 -2.91
CA PHE A 107 4.28 3.23 -3.28
C PHE A 107 3.58 4.09 -2.23
N MET A 108 4.24 5.16 -1.80
CA MET A 108 3.74 6.16 -0.87
C MET A 108 3.55 7.50 -1.58
N ASN A 109 2.30 7.94 -1.68
CA ASN A 109 1.94 9.24 -2.21
C ASN A 109 1.88 10.27 -1.08
N ASN A 110 2.76 11.26 -1.12
CA ASN A 110 2.88 12.32 -0.12
C ASN A 110 2.36 13.65 -0.65
N ILE A 111 1.97 14.56 0.26
CA ILE A 111 1.58 15.92 -0.09
C ILE A 111 2.61 16.94 0.39
N GLY A 112 3.17 17.72 -0.55
CA GLY A 112 4.21 18.71 -0.27
C GLY A 112 5.55 18.13 0.17
N GLU A 113 5.74 16.85 -0.04
CA GLU A 113 6.97 16.07 0.21
C GLU A 113 7.15 15.03 -0.90
N PRO A 114 8.37 14.54 -1.13
CA PRO A 114 8.60 13.53 -2.16
C PRO A 114 7.78 12.26 -1.96
N ASN A 115 7.28 11.72 -3.06
CA ASN A 115 6.75 10.36 -3.10
C ASN A 115 7.89 9.35 -2.92
N LYS A 116 7.55 8.16 -2.43
CA LYS A 116 8.51 7.09 -2.18
C LYS A 116 8.02 5.77 -2.76
N LEU A 117 8.95 4.93 -3.17
CA LEU A 117 8.68 3.55 -3.58
C LEU A 117 9.65 2.62 -2.85
N PHE A 118 9.12 1.56 -2.28
CA PHE A 118 9.89 0.57 -1.55
C PHE A 118 9.73 -0.80 -2.18
N LYS A 119 10.87 -1.41 -2.51
CA LYS A 119 10.95 -2.83 -2.83
C LYS A 119 11.19 -3.63 -1.56
N ILE A 120 10.49 -4.74 -1.41
CA ILE A 120 10.63 -5.58 -0.25
C ILE A 120 11.54 -6.76 -0.62
N LYS A 121 12.60 -6.94 0.16
CA LYS A 121 13.55 -8.04 -0.03
C LYS A 121 13.03 -9.30 0.67
N GLU A 122 13.49 -10.46 0.26
CA GLU A 122 13.13 -11.77 0.86
C GLU A 122 13.30 -11.82 2.39
N ASN A 123 14.22 -11.04 2.94
CA ASN A 123 14.44 -10.94 4.39
C ASN A 123 13.50 -9.94 5.09
N GLY A 124 12.51 -9.39 4.39
CA GLY A 124 11.57 -8.38 4.90
C GLY A 124 12.14 -6.96 4.99
N PHE A 125 13.34 -6.71 4.44
CA PHE A 125 13.91 -5.37 4.43
C PHE A 125 13.27 -4.50 3.35
N PHE A 126 12.83 -3.29 3.74
CA PHE A 126 12.29 -2.29 2.82
C PHE A 126 13.42 -1.43 2.25
N GLU A 127 13.69 -1.57 0.97
CA GLU A 127 14.66 -0.77 0.22
C GLU A 127 13.95 0.32 -0.56
N GLU A 128 14.28 1.58 -0.26
CA GLU A 128 13.76 2.71 -1.05
C GLU A 128 14.46 2.72 -2.42
N ILE A 129 13.66 2.74 -3.49
CA ILE A 129 14.16 2.76 -4.87
C ILE A 129 13.80 4.07 -5.56
N ALA A 130 14.66 4.50 -6.51
CA ALA A 130 14.49 5.76 -7.21
C ALA A 130 13.33 5.70 -8.22
N ILE A 131 12.43 6.67 -8.17
CA ILE A 131 11.24 6.76 -9.02
C ILE A 131 11.23 7.94 -9.99
N GLN A 132 12.40 8.53 -10.23
CA GLN A 132 12.59 9.62 -11.21
C GLN A 132 11.47 10.70 -11.12
N ASN A 133 10.70 10.91 -12.21
CA ASN A 133 9.67 11.95 -12.27
C ASN A 133 8.50 11.73 -11.30
N ALA A 134 8.18 10.48 -10.95
CA ALA A 134 7.15 10.18 -9.97
C ALA A 134 7.55 10.55 -8.53
N TYR A 135 8.80 10.99 -8.31
CA TYR A 135 9.29 11.52 -7.05
C TYR A 135 8.55 12.79 -6.60
N GLU A 136 8.18 13.67 -7.55
CA GLU A 136 7.34 14.84 -7.33
C GLU A 136 7.68 15.60 -6.04
N SER A 137 8.89 16.16 -5.92
CA SER A 137 9.43 16.77 -4.69
C SER A 137 8.51 17.78 -3.99
N ASN A 138 7.59 18.42 -4.74
CA ASN A 138 6.61 19.39 -4.25
C ASN A 138 5.19 19.04 -4.74
N GLY A 139 4.93 17.77 -5.03
CA GLY A 139 3.62 17.28 -5.43
C GLY A 139 2.59 17.48 -4.34
N LEU A 140 1.39 17.93 -4.71
CA LEU A 140 0.25 18.05 -3.78
C LEU A 140 -0.65 16.81 -3.92
N GLY A 141 -0.03 15.63 -3.95
CA GLY A 141 -0.70 14.36 -4.17
C GLY A 141 -1.74 14.06 -3.09
N THR A 142 -2.97 13.77 -3.49
CA THR A 142 -4.10 13.48 -2.59
C THR A 142 -4.62 12.06 -2.74
N GLY A 143 -4.36 11.44 -3.88
CA GLY A 143 -4.74 10.06 -4.16
C GLY A 143 -3.88 9.48 -5.26
N ALA A 144 -3.76 8.16 -5.31
CA ALA A 144 -3.08 7.45 -6.36
C ALA A 144 -3.81 6.16 -6.72
N ALA A 145 -3.64 5.71 -7.96
CA ALA A 145 -4.17 4.45 -8.46
C ALA A 145 -3.21 3.85 -9.49
N VAL A 146 -3.31 2.55 -9.71
CA VAL A 146 -2.55 1.83 -10.73
C VAL A 146 -3.47 1.08 -11.67
N ALA A 147 -3.13 1.04 -12.94
CA ALA A 147 -3.80 0.24 -13.96
C ALA A 147 -2.86 0.03 -15.16
N ASP A 148 -3.02 -1.08 -15.85
CA ASP A 148 -2.44 -1.32 -17.17
C ASP A 148 -3.37 -0.68 -18.22
N ILE A 149 -3.14 0.59 -18.55
CA ILE A 149 -4.03 1.42 -19.35
C ILE A 149 -3.86 1.14 -20.85
N ASP A 150 -2.64 0.91 -21.30
CA ASP A 150 -2.34 0.63 -22.70
C ASP A 150 -2.24 -0.87 -23.03
N GLU A 151 -2.51 -1.71 -22.05
CA GLU A 151 -2.62 -3.17 -22.17
C GLU A 151 -1.30 -3.86 -22.57
N ASP A 152 -0.16 -3.30 -22.16
CA ASP A 152 1.15 -3.88 -22.44
C ASP A 152 1.73 -4.71 -21.28
N GLY A 153 1.00 -4.82 -20.16
CA GLY A 153 1.36 -5.61 -18.99
C GLY A 153 2.23 -4.88 -17.99
N ILE A 154 2.54 -3.61 -18.21
CA ILE A 154 3.25 -2.74 -17.26
C ILE A 154 2.26 -1.74 -16.68
N LEU A 155 2.23 -1.63 -15.36
CA LEU A 155 1.26 -0.76 -14.69
C LEU A 155 1.63 0.72 -14.83
N GLU A 156 0.65 1.55 -15.19
CA GLU A 156 0.75 2.99 -15.04
C GLU A 156 0.30 3.42 -13.64
N LEU A 157 1.05 4.39 -13.08
CA LEU A 157 0.72 5.06 -11.82
C LEU A 157 0.05 6.40 -12.13
N LEU A 158 -1.19 6.57 -11.67
CA LEU A 158 -1.90 7.84 -11.71
C LEU A 158 -1.84 8.50 -10.35
N ILE A 159 -1.55 9.81 -10.30
CA ILE A 159 -1.54 10.61 -9.08
C ILE A 159 -2.47 11.80 -9.26
N SER A 160 -3.46 11.92 -8.39
CA SER A 160 -4.33 13.10 -8.30
C SER A 160 -3.77 14.11 -7.31
N HIS A 161 -3.93 15.39 -7.65
CA HIS A 161 -3.44 16.52 -6.86
C HIS A 161 -4.58 17.49 -6.55
N GLY A 162 -4.43 18.34 -5.54
CA GLY A 162 -5.32 19.47 -5.44
C GLY A 162 -5.82 19.93 -4.08
N GLU A 163 -5.53 19.29 -2.98
CA GLU A 163 -6.06 19.73 -1.67
C GLU A 163 -5.60 21.13 -1.27
N SER A 164 -4.36 21.49 -1.57
CA SER A 164 -3.73 22.76 -1.16
C SER A 164 -3.37 23.69 -2.32
N GLY A 165 -3.70 23.32 -3.53
CA GLY A 165 -3.42 24.07 -4.75
C GLY A 165 -3.79 23.30 -5.99
N MET A 166 -3.90 24.00 -7.13
CA MET A 166 -4.20 23.34 -8.41
C MET A 166 -2.91 22.78 -9.01
N GLN A 167 -2.88 21.46 -9.21
CA GLN A 167 -1.88 20.76 -9.99
C GLN A 167 -2.59 19.76 -10.92
N PRO A 168 -2.02 19.45 -12.10
CA PRO A 168 -2.64 18.51 -13.02
C PRO A 168 -2.62 17.08 -12.44
N LEU A 169 -3.55 16.24 -12.91
CA LEU A 169 -3.41 14.81 -12.79
C LEU A 169 -2.14 14.37 -13.53
N THR A 170 -1.32 13.57 -12.90
CA THR A 170 -0.11 13.00 -13.50
C THR A 170 -0.25 11.50 -13.72
N MET A 171 0.40 11.01 -14.77
CA MET A 171 0.46 9.59 -15.09
C MET A 171 1.91 9.22 -15.39
N TYR A 172 2.38 8.19 -14.74
CA TYR A 172 3.74 7.68 -14.87
C TYR A 172 3.72 6.22 -15.27
N LYS A 173 4.62 5.85 -16.16
CA LYS A 173 4.89 4.47 -16.55
C LYS A 173 6.34 4.13 -16.24
N ALA A 174 6.58 2.95 -15.70
CA ALA A 174 7.93 2.47 -15.47
C ALA A 174 8.64 2.28 -16.82
N ASN A 175 9.84 2.88 -16.98
CA ASN A 175 10.68 2.66 -18.15
C ASN A 175 11.59 1.46 -17.88
N ILE A 176 10.99 0.29 -17.84
CA ILE A 176 11.67 -0.98 -17.61
C ILE A 176 11.70 -1.79 -18.91
N LYS A 177 12.79 -2.53 -19.10
CA LYS A 177 12.82 -3.65 -20.04
C LYS A 177 12.72 -4.90 -19.19
N THR A 178 11.63 -5.60 -19.32
CA THR A 178 11.42 -6.87 -18.62
C THR A 178 11.32 -8.00 -19.63
N ASP A 179 11.93 -9.12 -19.30
CA ASP A 179 11.75 -10.38 -20.04
C ASP A 179 10.59 -11.20 -19.44
N PHE A 180 9.88 -10.64 -18.44
CA PHE A 180 8.75 -11.27 -17.81
C PHE A 180 7.50 -11.17 -18.68
N ASN A 181 6.64 -12.17 -18.55
CA ASN A 181 5.38 -12.23 -19.26
C ASN A 181 4.23 -11.98 -18.30
N TYR A 182 3.15 -11.36 -18.79
CA TYR A 182 1.93 -11.17 -18.02
C TYR A 182 0.79 -12.02 -18.58
N ILE A 183 -0.19 -12.28 -17.74
CA ILE A 183 -1.45 -12.93 -18.12
C ILE A 183 -2.60 -12.02 -17.78
N ARG A 184 -3.44 -11.73 -18.78
CA ARG A 184 -4.69 -11.03 -18.57
C ARG A 184 -5.83 -12.04 -18.49
N ILE A 185 -6.51 -12.08 -17.34
CA ILE A 185 -7.67 -12.94 -17.12
C ILE A 185 -8.94 -12.10 -17.09
N LYS A 186 -9.82 -12.34 -18.06
CA LYS A 186 -11.17 -11.75 -18.06
C LYS A 186 -12.18 -12.82 -17.66
N PRO A 187 -12.58 -12.87 -16.38
CA PRO A 187 -13.61 -13.81 -15.97
C PRO A 187 -14.95 -13.43 -16.61
N ILE A 188 -15.59 -14.38 -17.23
CA ILE A 188 -16.94 -14.21 -17.79
C ILE A 188 -17.88 -15.22 -17.12
N ASN A 189 -19.10 -14.82 -16.84
CA ASN A 189 -20.14 -15.73 -16.40
C ASN A 189 -20.92 -16.26 -17.62
N LYS A 190 -21.87 -17.18 -17.39
CA LYS A 190 -22.68 -17.80 -18.46
C LYS A 190 -23.56 -16.83 -19.26
N PHE A 191 -23.59 -15.57 -18.90
CA PHE A 191 -24.37 -14.52 -19.55
C PHE A 191 -23.48 -13.48 -20.29
N GLY A 192 -22.15 -13.63 -20.30
CA GLY A 192 -21.16 -12.75 -20.96
C GLY A 192 -20.41 -11.85 -20.03
#